data_14c51cfeb7d7a7b381439ef1b22b83b6
#
_entry.id   14c51cfeb7d7a7b381439ef1b22b83b6
#
_cell.length_a   1.000
_cell.length_b   1.000
_cell.length_c   1.000
_cell.angle_alpha   90.00
_cell.angle_beta   90.00
_cell.angle_gamma   90.00
#
_symmetry.space_group_name_H-M   'P 1'
#
loop_
_entity.id
_entity.type
_entity.pdbx_description
1 polymer ?
#
loop_
_entity_poly.entity_id
_entity_poly.type
_entity_poly.pdbx_seq_one_letter_code
_entity_poly.pdbx_strand_id
1 'polypeptide(L)'
;EPHVWRWSHARHHTDTIVVGRDPEIVEPRPPSRAMMFLSLFQIPLPIKTVGGVCRHAVAHMSEQEKDFIPVSEWPRVFLAARIGLAIYAGVVAAALCLPSWLPLMYVGLPMLYGGWLTYVLGRTPPVGLADDVPRSRRPRRTI
;
A
#
# COMPACT_ATOMS: atom_id res chain seq x y z
N GLU A 1 3.08 6.35 1.43
CA GLU A 1 2.39 7.64 1.75
C GLU A 1 1.59 7.49 3.04
N PRO A 2 2.00 8.17 4.12
CA PRO A 2 1.40 7.95 5.44
C PRO A 2 -0.09 8.35 5.53
N HIS A 3 -0.50 9.39 4.80
CA HIS A 3 -1.90 9.84 4.79
C HIS A 3 -2.82 8.85 4.06
N VAL A 4 -2.41 8.35 2.90
CA VAL A 4 -3.18 7.34 2.16
C VAL A 4 -3.28 6.06 2.98
N TRP A 5 -2.16 5.60 3.55
CA TRP A 5 -2.14 4.39 4.39
C TRP A 5 -3.06 4.51 5.60
N ARG A 6 -3.05 5.67 6.29
CA ARG A 6 -3.93 5.91 7.43
C ARG A 6 -5.41 5.70 7.08
N TRP A 7 -5.86 6.26 5.97
CA TRP A 7 -7.25 6.19 5.55
C TRP A 7 -7.60 4.81 4.97
N SER A 8 -6.71 4.19 4.19
CA SER A 8 -6.92 2.82 3.70
C SER A 8 -7.02 1.83 4.86
N HIS A 9 -6.17 1.97 5.86
CA HIS A 9 -6.17 1.10 7.04
C HIS A 9 -7.41 1.30 7.91
N ALA A 10 -7.86 2.54 8.11
CA ALA A 10 -9.13 2.82 8.78
C ALA A 10 -10.32 2.20 8.02
N ARG A 11 -10.33 2.27 6.69
CA ARG A 11 -11.33 1.62 5.86
C ARG A 11 -11.26 0.10 5.95
N HIS A 12 -10.05 -0.48 5.94
CA HIS A 12 -9.83 -1.90 6.15
C HIS A 12 -10.45 -2.38 7.47
N HIS A 13 -10.26 -1.69 8.58
CA HIS A 13 -10.90 -2.05 9.85
C HIS A 13 -12.44 -1.96 9.81
N THR A 14 -12.99 -1.14 8.95
CA THR A 14 -14.45 -0.99 8.79
C THR A 14 -15.04 -2.06 7.87
N ASP A 15 -14.40 -2.33 6.75
CA ASP A 15 -14.87 -3.22 5.70
C ASP A 15 -13.95 -4.42 5.48
N THR A 16 -13.30 -4.92 6.55
CA THR A 16 -12.37 -6.05 6.51
C THR A 16 -12.96 -7.24 5.74
N ILE A 17 -12.21 -7.75 4.76
CA ILE A 17 -12.55 -8.93 3.94
C ILE A 17 -13.73 -8.68 2.95
N VAL A 18 -14.23 -7.48 2.82
CA VAL A 18 -15.26 -7.18 1.83
C VAL A 18 -14.58 -6.88 0.49
N VAL A 19 -14.68 -7.81 -0.47
CA VAL A 19 -14.08 -7.65 -1.80
C VAL A 19 -14.63 -6.40 -2.49
N GLY A 20 -13.76 -5.59 -3.09
CA GLY A 20 -14.11 -4.34 -3.77
C GLY A 20 -14.34 -3.13 -2.85
N ARG A 21 -14.40 -3.31 -1.52
CA ARG A 21 -14.54 -2.21 -0.53
C ARG A 21 -13.33 -2.09 0.38
N ASP A 22 -12.64 -3.20 0.65
CA ASP A 22 -11.42 -3.24 1.43
C ASP A 22 -10.23 -2.85 0.55
N PRO A 23 -9.62 -1.67 0.74
CA PRO A 23 -8.53 -1.19 -0.10
C PRO A 23 -7.22 -1.98 0.10
N GLU A 24 -7.12 -2.78 1.15
CA GLU A 24 -5.95 -3.62 1.42
C GLU A 24 -6.03 -4.98 0.74
N ILE A 25 -7.19 -5.36 0.19
CA ILE A 25 -7.31 -6.54 -0.68
C ILE A 25 -6.80 -6.18 -2.08
N VAL A 26 -5.50 -6.34 -2.27
CA VAL A 26 -4.83 -5.98 -3.53
C VAL A 26 -4.89 -7.10 -4.57
N GLU A 27 -5.07 -8.35 -4.13
CA GLU A 27 -5.00 -9.52 -4.99
C GLU A 27 -6.37 -10.18 -5.19
N PRO A 28 -6.65 -10.68 -6.42
CA PRO A 28 -7.82 -11.52 -6.65
C PRO A 28 -7.78 -12.76 -5.73
N ARG A 29 -8.92 -13.18 -5.26
CA ARG A 29 -9.05 -14.41 -4.47
C ARG A 29 -9.76 -15.50 -5.28
N PRO A 30 -9.18 -16.70 -5.42
CA PRO A 30 -7.85 -17.11 -4.96
C PRO A 30 -6.73 -16.49 -5.81
N PRO A 31 -5.57 -16.18 -5.21
CA PRO A 31 -4.45 -15.61 -5.94
C PRO A 31 -3.85 -16.63 -6.92
N SER A 32 -3.43 -16.18 -8.10
CA SER A 32 -2.71 -17.03 -9.03
C SER A 32 -1.32 -17.38 -8.48
N ARG A 33 -0.81 -18.58 -8.83
CA ARG A 33 0.53 -19.02 -8.42
C ARG A 33 1.63 -18.03 -8.84
N ALA A 34 1.51 -17.48 -10.06
CA ALA A 34 2.43 -16.47 -10.56
C ALA A 34 2.40 -15.18 -9.72
N MET A 35 1.19 -14.71 -9.37
CA MET A 35 1.03 -13.54 -8.51
C MET A 35 1.60 -13.79 -7.10
N MET A 36 1.38 -14.98 -6.53
CA MET A 36 1.97 -15.35 -5.25
C MET A 36 3.49 -15.29 -5.29
N PHE A 37 4.11 -15.82 -6.36
CA PHE A 37 5.57 -15.78 -6.53
C PHE A 37 6.08 -14.34 -6.67
N LEU A 38 5.45 -13.52 -7.53
CA LEU A 38 5.82 -12.11 -7.70
C LEU A 38 5.63 -11.30 -6.40
N SER A 39 4.59 -11.58 -5.63
CA SER A 39 4.32 -10.91 -4.36
C SER A 39 5.32 -11.31 -3.27
N LEU A 40 5.89 -12.53 -3.31
CA LEU A 40 6.95 -12.94 -2.40
C LEU A 40 8.18 -12.03 -2.55
N PHE A 41 8.50 -11.62 -3.77
CA PHE A 41 9.59 -10.66 -4.06
C PHE A 41 9.13 -9.20 -3.99
N GLN A 42 7.90 -8.94 -3.60
CA GLN A 42 7.30 -7.59 -3.48
C GLN A 42 7.36 -6.76 -4.79
N ILE A 43 7.43 -7.40 -5.95
CA ILE A 43 7.57 -6.71 -7.25
C ILE A 43 6.35 -5.84 -7.59
N PRO A 44 5.09 -6.28 -7.40
CA PRO A 44 3.93 -5.47 -7.76
C PRO A 44 3.74 -4.25 -6.86
N LEU A 45 4.12 -4.33 -5.59
CA LEU A 45 3.87 -3.28 -4.59
C LEU A 45 4.66 -1.98 -4.87
N PRO A 46 5.98 -2.01 -5.13
CA PRO A 46 6.73 -0.80 -5.49
C PRO A 46 6.17 -0.10 -6.72
N ILE A 47 5.78 -0.85 -7.76
CA ILE A 47 5.24 -0.29 -9.00
C ILE A 47 3.93 0.47 -8.72
N LYS A 48 3.00 -0.15 -7.98
CA LYS A 48 1.74 0.49 -7.59
C LYS A 48 1.98 1.71 -6.69
N THR A 49 2.89 1.60 -5.73
CA THR A 49 3.22 2.67 -4.79
C THR A 49 3.82 3.87 -5.52
N VAL A 50 4.82 3.66 -6.39
CA VAL A 50 5.42 4.75 -7.17
C VAL A 50 4.40 5.40 -8.10
N GLY A 51 3.58 4.60 -8.80
CA GLY A 51 2.50 5.11 -9.64
C GLY A 51 1.48 5.95 -8.86
N GLY A 52 1.13 5.53 -7.63
CA GLY A 52 0.26 6.29 -6.72
C GLY A 52 0.88 7.62 -6.33
N VAL A 53 2.14 7.58 -5.85
CA VAL A 53 2.88 8.80 -5.46
C VAL A 53 2.99 9.80 -6.62
N CYS A 54 3.29 9.33 -7.84
CA CYS A 54 3.34 10.19 -9.02
C CYS A 54 1.99 10.84 -9.33
N ARG A 55 0.89 10.08 -9.25
CA ARG A 55 -0.47 10.64 -9.44
C ARG A 55 -0.79 11.71 -8.41
N HIS A 56 -0.54 11.43 -7.13
CA HIS A 56 -0.80 12.39 -6.05
C HIS A 56 0.06 13.65 -6.17
N ALA A 57 1.31 13.52 -6.62
CA ALA A 57 2.18 14.68 -6.83
C ALA A 57 1.63 15.66 -7.87
N VAL A 58 0.91 15.17 -8.89
CA VAL A 58 0.20 15.99 -9.88
C VAL A 58 -1.26 16.31 -9.46
N ALA A 59 -1.56 16.17 -8.17
CA ALA A 59 -2.87 16.46 -7.58
C ALA A 59 -4.02 15.63 -8.16
N HIS A 60 -3.77 14.36 -8.51
CA HIS A 60 -4.78 13.45 -9.03
C HIS A 60 -5.07 12.32 -8.03
N MET A 61 -6.36 12.17 -7.65
CA MET A 61 -6.86 11.08 -6.81
C MET A 61 -7.56 10.04 -7.68
N SER A 62 -7.34 8.76 -7.41
CA SER A 62 -8.11 7.69 -8.07
C SER A 62 -9.55 7.62 -7.52
N GLU A 63 -10.48 7.04 -8.29
CA GLU A 63 -11.87 6.91 -7.85
C GLU A 63 -11.99 6.06 -6.57
N GLN A 64 -11.15 5.02 -6.45
CA GLN A 64 -11.13 4.20 -5.24
C GLN A 64 -10.67 4.98 -4.00
N GLU A 65 -9.68 5.87 -4.15
CA GLU A 65 -9.15 6.69 -3.06
C GLU A 65 -10.14 7.76 -2.62
N LYS A 66 -10.93 8.32 -3.54
CA LYS A 66 -12.01 9.26 -3.23
C LYS A 66 -13.09 8.69 -2.33
N ASP A 67 -13.30 7.37 -2.36
CA ASP A 67 -14.29 6.66 -1.56
C ASP A 67 -13.95 6.65 -0.07
N PHE A 68 -12.66 6.68 0.28
CA PHE A 68 -12.24 6.55 1.68
C PHE A 68 -11.38 7.71 2.19
N ILE A 69 -10.85 8.59 1.34
CA ILE A 69 -10.08 9.76 1.74
C ILE A 69 -10.95 11.01 1.67
N PRO A 70 -11.26 11.67 2.81
CA PRO A 70 -12.01 12.93 2.80
C PRO A 70 -11.34 14.01 1.95
N VAL A 71 -12.13 14.81 1.25
CA VAL A 71 -11.63 15.90 0.39
C VAL A 71 -10.73 16.88 1.15
N SER A 72 -11.01 17.11 2.44
CA SER A 72 -10.22 17.98 3.32
C SER A 72 -8.78 17.48 3.53
N GLU A 73 -8.51 16.19 3.31
CA GLU A 73 -7.19 15.59 3.47
C GLU A 73 -6.37 15.54 2.17
N TRP A 74 -6.99 15.76 1.00
CA TRP A 74 -6.30 15.70 -0.28
C TRP A 74 -5.08 16.62 -0.40
N PRO A 75 -5.11 17.88 0.08
CA PRO A 75 -3.92 18.72 0.04
C PRO A 75 -2.73 18.13 0.80
N ARG A 76 -2.99 17.44 1.91
CA ARG A 76 -1.95 16.77 2.70
C ARG A 76 -1.36 15.57 1.98
N VAL A 77 -2.21 14.79 1.30
CA VAL A 77 -1.77 13.66 0.45
C VAL A 77 -0.87 14.18 -0.68
N PHE A 78 -1.29 15.22 -1.39
CA PHE A 78 -0.52 15.79 -2.48
C PHE A 78 0.82 16.38 -2.01
N LEU A 79 0.81 17.07 -0.89
CA LEU A 79 2.05 17.62 -0.31
C LEU A 79 3.01 16.49 0.10
N ALA A 80 2.51 15.46 0.79
CA ALA A 80 3.31 14.30 1.21
C ALA A 80 3.91 13.56 0.00
N ALA A 81 3.15 13.42 -1.09
CA ALA A 81 3.64 12.81 -2.32
C ALA A 81 4.78 13.62 -2.96
N ARG A 82 4.64 14.94 -3.03
CA ARG A 82 5.68 15.83 -3.56
C ARG A 82 6.95 15.79 -2.73
N ILE A 83 6.82 15.83 -1.40
CA ILE A 83 7.95 15.70 -0.48
C ILE A 83 8.64 14.34 -0.67
N GLY A 84 7.86 13.26 -0.75
CA GLY A 84 8.38 11.91 -0.98
C GLY A 84 9.17 11.81 -2.29
N LEU A 85 8.62 12.34 -3.40
CA LEU A 85 9.33 12.38 -4.68
C LEU A 85 10.61 13.22 -4.62
N ALA A 86 10.58 14.36 -3.94
CA ALA A 86 11.77 15.20 -3.76
C ALA A 86 12.87 14.47 -2.99
N ILE A 87 12.50 13.71 -1.94
CA ILE A 87 13.45 12.89 -1.18
C ILE A 87 14.06 11.81 -2.08
N TYR A 88 13.23 11.05 -2.83
CA TYR A 88 13.74 10.01 -3.72
C TYR A 88 14.61 10.58 -4.84
N ALA A 89 14.23 11.71 -5.43
CA ALA A 89 15.04 12.40 -6.43
C ALA A 89 16.39 12.84 -5.84
N GLY A 90 16.39 13.36 -4.62
CA GLY A 90 17.62 13.71 -3.90
C GLY A 90 18.53 12.51 -3.63
N VAL A 91 17.96 11.36 -3.26
CA VAL A 91 18.70 10.11 -3.04
C VAL A 91 19.34 9.62 -4.34
N VAL A 92 18.60 9.65 -5.45
CA VAL A 92 19.14 9.30 -6.78
C VAL A 92 20.26 10.26 -7.20
N ALA A 93 20.05 11.56 -7.05
CA ALA A 93 21.05 12.57 -7.34
C ALA A 93 22.32 12.37 -6.48
N ALA A 94 22.16 12.11 -5.19
CA ALA A 94 23.29 11.82 -4.30
C ALA A 94 24.06 10.55 -4.73
N ALA A 95 23.36 9.49 -5.14
CA ALA A 95 23.98 8.27 -5.62
C ALA A 95 24.80 8.50 -6.92
N LEU A 96 24.30 9.37 -7.78
CA LEU A 96 24.99 9.72 -9.04
C LEU A 96 26.19 10.64 -8.80
N CYS A 97 26.05 11.62 -7.89
CA CYS A 97 27.12 12.60 -7.60
C CYS A 97 28.26 12.00 -6.75
N LEU A 98 27.94 11.11 -5.81
CA LEU A 98 28.90 10.53 -4.87
C LEU A 98 29.52 9.21 -5.35
N PRO A 99 29.39 8.78 -6.59
CA PRO A 99 29.51 7.46 -7.19
C PRO A 99 29.40 6.31 -6.15
N SER A 100 28.32 6.33 -5.38
CA SER A 100 28.09 5.37 -4.29
C SER A 100 26.66 4.84 -4.34
N TRP A 101 26.52 3.51 -4.25
CA TRP A 101 25.23 2.84 -4.17
C TRP A 101 24.58 2.91 -2.78
N LEU A 102 25.31 3.36 -1.75
CA LEU A 102 24.84 3.41 -0.37
C LEU A 102 23.52 4.16 -0.20
N PRO A 103 23.30 5.36 -0.77
CA PRO A 103 22.02 6.06 -0.63
C PRO A 103 20.83 5.23 -1.14
N LEU A 104 20.99 4.56 -2.29
CA LEU A 104 19.96 3.69 -2.86
C LEU A 104 19.74 2.43 -2.00
N MET A 105 20.81 1.85 -1.46
CA MET A 105 20.73 0.66 -0.60
C MET A 105 19.99 0.95 0.70
N TYR A 106 20.17 2.13 1.30
CA TYR A 106 19.49 2.48 2.55
C TYR A 106 18.05 2.95 2.37
N VAL A 107 17.71 3.58 1.26
CA VAL A 107 16.37 4.17 1.06
C VAL A 107 15.48 3.34 0.13
N GLY A 108 16.04 2.79 -0.95
CA GLY A 108 15.26 2.05 -1.96
C GLY A 108 15.17 0.54 -1.69
N LEU A 109 16.30 -0.10 -1.38
CA LEU A 109 16.39 -1.55 -1.25
C LEU A 109 15.73 -2.15 0.00
N PRO A 110 15.61 -1.48 1.18
CA PRO A 110 14.94 -2.07 2.33
C PRO A 110 13.52 -2.56 2.02
N MET A 111 12.82 -1.89 1.12
CA MET A 111 11.49 -2.29 0.69
C MET A 111 11.52 -3.62 -0.09
N LEU A 112 12.58 -3.90 -0.86
CA LEU A 112 12.71 -5.13 -1.63
C LEU A 112 13.09 -6.32 -0.76
N TYR A 113 14.12 -6.19 0.08
CA TYR A 113 14.59 -7.33 0.88
C TYR A 113 13.81 -7.52 2.20
N GLY A 114 13.12 -6.50 2.72
CA GLY A 114 12.24 -6.62 3.90
C GLY A 114 10.82 -7.04 3.56
N GLY A 115 10.37 -6.84 2.34
CA GLY A 115 8.99 -7.02 1.92
C GLY A 115 8.49 -8.46 1.98
N TRP A 116 9.34 -9.46 1.76
CA TRP A 116 8.96 -10.88 1.83
C TRP A 116 8.46 -11.26 3.23
N LEU A 117 9.06 -10.71 4.28
CA LEU A 117 8.65 -10.97 5.66
C LEU A 117 7.25 -10.40 5.93
N THR A 118 7.00 -9.18 5.48
CA THR A 118 5.67 -8.56 5.57
C THR A 118 4.63 -9.38 4.80
N TYR A 119 4.98 -9.90 3.62
CA TYR A 119 4.12 -10.75 2.83
C TYR A 119 3.78 -12.06 3.55
N VAL A 120 4.78 -12.75 4.11
CA VAL A 120 4.57 -14.01 4.83
C VAL A 120 3.74 -13.79 6.10
N LEU A 121 4.08 -12.77 6.90
CA LEU A 121 3.34 -12.46 8.14
C LEU A 121 1.93 -11.94 7.87
N GLY A 122 1.74 -11.13 6.82
CA GLY A 122 0.43 -10.61 6.43
C GLY A 122 -0.51 -11.65 5.82
N ARG A 123 0.02 -12.81 5.42
CA ARG A 123 -0.76 -13.93 4.88
C ARG A 123 -1.17 -14.98 5.90
N THR A 124 -1.00 -14.75 7.19
CA THR A 124 -1.64 -15.57 8.20
C THR A 124 -3.10 -15.11 8.39
N PRO A 125 -4.04 -15.41 7.45
CA PRO A 125 -5.44 -15.07 7.66
C PRO A 125 -5.96 -15.96 8.79
N PRO A 126 -6.93 -15.50 9.56
CA PRO A 126 -7.67 -16.38 10.44
C PRO A 126 -8.35 -17.44 9.58
N VAL A 127 -7.76 -18.64 9.58
CA VAL A 127 -8.28 -19.81 8.86
C VAL A 127 -9.70 -20.06 9.33
N GLY A 128 -10.67 -20.02 8.40
CA GLY A 128 -12.07 -20.34 8.69
C GLY A 128 -13.04 -19.17 8.80
N LEU A 129 -12.63 -17.91 8.53
CA LEU A 129 -13.60 -16.83 8.35
C LEU A 129 -14.14 -16.83 6.93
N ALA A 130 -15.48 -16.80 6.81
CA ALA A 130 -16.14 -16.65 5.52
C ALA A 130 -15.85 -15.26 4.91
N ASP A 131 -15.45 -15.24 3.65
CA ASP A 131 -15.29 -14.02 2.86
C ASP A 131 -16.68 -13.43 2.51
N ASP A 132 -16.74 -12.12 2.29
CA ASP A 132 -17.94 -11.39 1.84
C ASP A 132 -19.19 -11.52 2.72
N VAL A 133 -19.02 -11.67 4.04
CA VAL A 133 -20.16 -11.67 4.97
C VAL A 133 -20.64 -10.25 5.20
N PRO A 134 -21.91 -9.91 4.87
CA PRO A 134 -22.50 -8.61 5.17
C PRO A 134 -22.41 -8.28 6.66
N ARG A 135 -22.12 -7.02 6.99
CA ARG A 135 -21.91 -6.53 8.36
C ARG A 135 -23.03 -6.92 9.34
N SER A 136 -24.25 -7.07 8.84
CA SER A 136 -25.42 -7.51 9.60
C SER A 136 -25.38 -8.97 10.09
N ARG A 137 -24.51 -9.79 9.48
CA ARG A 137 -24.36 -11.22 9.82
C ARG A 137 -23.04 -11.55 10.52
N ARG A 138 -22.18 -10.57 10.74
CA ARG A 138 -20.97 -10.81 11.53
C ARG A 138 -21.36 -11.00 12.99
N PRO A 139 -21.00 -12.11 13.63
CA PRO A 139 -21.23 -12.27 15.06
C PRO A 139 -20.47 -11.14 15.78
N ARG A 140 -21.17 -10.39 16.64
CA ARG A 140 -20.52 -9.43 17.53
C ARG A 140 -19.47 -10.21 18.32
N ARG A 141 -18.20 -9.87 18.18
CA ARG A 141 -17.18 -10.34 19.11
C ARG A 141 -17.60 -9.81 20.49
N THR A 142 -18.10 -10.67 21.34
CA THR A 142 -18.09 -10.43 22.77
C THR A 142 -16.64 -10.37 23.20
N ILE A 143 -16.24 -9.21 23.67
CA ILE A 143 -14.96 -8.97 24.33
C ILE A 143 -14.98 -9.73 25.66
#